data_9e5b6ebd75244c6dd3ad0ecd44ed83d2
#
_entry.id   9e5b6ebd75244c6dd3ad0ecd44ed83d2
#
_cell.length_a   1.000
_cell.length_b   1.000
_cell.length_c   1.000
_cell.angle_alpha   90.00
_cell.angle_beta   90.00
_cell.angle_gamma   90.00
#
_symmetry.space_group_name_H-M   'P 1'
#
loop_
_entity.id
_entity.type
_entity.pdbx_description
1 polymer ?
#
loop_
_entity_poly.entity_id
_entity_poly.type
_entity_poly.pdbx_seq_one_letter_code
_entity_poly.pdbx_strand_id
1 'polypeptide(L)'
;MTKPIRVRYAPSPTGLLHIGNARTALFNYLFARHHGGTFLIRIEDTDRKRHVEDGERSQLENLRWLGIDWDESPETHENYRQSERLDIYQKYVDQLLAEGKAYKSYVTEEELAAERERQEAAGETPRYINEYLGMSENEKTAYIAEREAAGIVPTVRLAVNEAGIYKWNDMVKGEIEFEGGNIGGDWVIQKRDGYPTYNFAVVIDDHLMEISHVIRGDDHIANTPKQLMVYEALGWEAPEFGHMTLIINSETGKKLSKRDTNTLQFIEDYRRKGYMPEAVFNFIGLLGWNPGGEEEIFSREQFIQLFDENRLSKSPAAFDQKKMDWMSNEYIKNADLETVFNLAKPFLEEAGRLTDKAEKLVELYKPQMSSADEIVPLTDLFFSDFPELTDEEKEVMAGETVPTVLNALKEKLEAMTDEDFQPDNIFPQIKAVQKETGIKGKNLFMPIRIAVSGEMHGPELPNTIYLLGREKSIQHIENMLRSL
;
A
#
# COMPACT_ATOMS: atom_id res chain seq x y z
N MET A 1 22.29 4.61 -30.25
CA MET A 1 22.40 3.97 -28.90
C MET A 1 21.09 4.25 -28.20
N THR A 2 20.44 3.23 -27.67
CA THR A 2 19.24 3.42 -26.84
C THR A 2 19.63 4.22 -25.59
N LYS A 3 18.82 5.21 -25.20
CA LYS A 3 19.05 5.97 -23.97
C LYS A 3 19.06 5.01 -22.77
N PRO A 4 19.91 5.25 -21.75
CA PRO A 4 19.87 4.46 -20.52
C PRO A 4 18.48 4.52 -19.90
N ILE A 5 18.01 3.41 -19.34
CA ILE A 5 16.73 3.36 -18.62
C ILE A 5 16.89 4.12 -17.32
N ARG A 6 16.10 5.17 -17.15
CA ARG A 6 15.96 5.94 -15.90
C ARG A 6 14.49 6.22 -15.64
N VAL A 7 14.02 5.79 -14.49
CA VAL A 7 12.62 5.94 -14.06
C VAL A 7 12.56 6.52 -12.66
N ARG A 8 11.40 7.05 -12.30
CA ARG A 8 11.23 7.69 -11.01
C ARG A 8 9.89 7.34 -10.35
N TYR A 9 9.91 7.29 -9.04
CA TYR A 9 8.75 7.50 -8.21
C TYR A 9 8.80 8.95 -7.70
N ALA A 10 7.74 9.71 -7.97
CA ALA A 10 7.71 11.15 -7.72
C ALA A 10 6.49 11.53 -6.85
N PRO A 11 6.50 11.17 -5.54
CA PRO A 11 5.36 11.43 -4.68
C PRO A 11 5.28 12.89 -4.22
N SER A 12 4.04 13.37 -4.10
CA SER A 12 3.77 14.56 -3.29
C SER A 12 3.62 14.14 -1.82
N PRO A 13 4.27 14.83 -0.85
CA PRO A 13 4.24 14.46 0.56
C PRO A 13 2.92 14.92 1.23
N THR A 14 1.79 14.52 0.67
CA THR A 14 0.44 14.92 1.10
C THR A 14 -0.27 13.87 1.94
N GLY A 15 0.43 12.83 2.38
CA GLY A 15 -0.11 11.76 3.23
C GLY A 15 0.78 10.54 3.30
N LEU A 16 0.27 9.53 3.99
CA LEU A 16 0.94 8.23 4.16
C LEU A 16 1.03 7.46 2.82
N LEU A 17 1.96 6.52 2.74
CA LEU A 17 2.13 5.68 1.55
C LEU A 17 0.91 4.77 1.34
N HIS A 18 0.06 5.16 0.39
CA HIS A 18 -1.11 4.38 -0.02
C HIS A 18 -0.70 3.24 -0.95
N ILE A 19 -1.45 2.13 -0.95
CA ILE A 19 -1.14 0.95 -1.77
C ILE A 19 -1.03 1.26 -3.27
N GLY A 20 -1.81 2.22 -3.79
CA GLY A 20 -1.71 2.66 -5.18
C GLY A 20 -0.37 3.34 -5.50
N ASN A 21 0.14 4.14 -4.57
CA ASN A 21 1.44 4.79 -4.70
C ASN A 21 2.58 3.78 -4.51
N ALA A 22 2.43 2.84 -3.58
CA ALA A 22 3.39 1.74 -3.41
C ALA A 22 3.49 0.89 -4.68
N ARG A 23 2.35 0.60 -5.35
CA ARG A 23 2.34 -0.08 -6.65
C ARG A 23 3.07 0.71 -7.72
N THR A 24 2.85 2.02 -7.77
CA THR A 24 3.56 2.89 -8.74
C THR A 24 5.07 2.84 -8.51
N ALA A 25 5.52 2.94 -7.27
CA ALA A 25 6.94 2.81 -6.92
C ALA A 25 7.47 1.41 -7.30
N LEU A 26 6.74 0.36 -6.97
CA LEU A 26 7.11 -1.02 -7.26
C LEU A 26 7.30 -1.28 -8.75
N PHE A 27 6.38 -0.84 -9.61
CA PHE A 27 6.52 -1.09 -11.04
C PHE A 27 7.63 -0.28 -11.69
N ASN A 28 7.91 0.95 -11.22
CA ASN A 28 9.12 1.66 -11.62
C ASN A 28 10.40 0.92 -11.17
N TYR A 29 10.42 0.43 -9.95
CA TYR A 29 11.51 -0.38 -9.41
C TYR A 29 11.74 -1.65 -10.23
N LEU A 30 10.68 -2.44 -10.49
CA LEU A 30 10.78 -3.67 -11.29
C LEU A 30 11.26 -3.39 -12.71
N PHE A 31 10.71 -2.36 -13.35
CA PHE A 31 11.11 -1.95 -14.69
C PHE A 31 12.61 -1.57 -14.73
N ALA A 32 13.07 -0.74 -13.78
CA ALA A 32 14.47 -0.37 -13.70
C ALA A 32 15.38 -1.58 -13.47
N ARG A 33 15.05 -2.41 -12.49
CA ARG A 33 15.90 -3.58 -12.13
C ARG A 33 15.91 -4.64 -13.23
N HIS A 34 14.79 -4.87 -13.92
CA HIS A 34 14.71 -5.81 -15.03
C HIS A 34 15.61 -5.39 -16.19
N HIS A 35 15.61 -4.09 -16.54
CA HIS A 35 16.39 -3.54 -17.66
C HIS A 35 17.80 -3.07 -17.27
N GLY A 36 18.23 -3.27 -16.02
CA GLY A 36 19.55 -2.79 -15.54
C GLY A 36 19.65 -1.26 -15.51
N GLY A 37 18.54 -0.56 -15.32
CA GLY A 37 18.42 0.89 -15.29
C GLY A 37 18.51 1.48 -13.88
N THR A 38 18.29 2.79 -13.80
CA THR A 38 18.29 3.58 -12.56
C THR A 38 16.85 3.84 -12.09
N PHE A 39 16.58 3.63 -10.82
CA PHE A 39 15.36 4.02 -10.15
C PHE A 39 15.62 5.11 -9.13
N LEU A 40 14.96 6.26 -9.28
CA LEU A 40 15.13 7.39 -8.38
C LEU A 40 13.83 7.82 -7.70
N ILE A 41 13.97 8.51 -6.57
CA ILE A 41 12.85 9.13 -5.86
C ILE A 41 13.04 10.64 -5.90
N ARG A 42 12.00 11.36 -6.33
CA ARG A 42 11.92 12.82 -6.30
C ARG A 42 10.68 13.25 -5.52
N ILE A 43 10.84 14.14 -4.54
CA ILE A 43 9.73 14.67 -3.74
C ILE A 43 9.13 15.90 -4.43
N GLU A 44 7.84 15.82 -4.73
CA GLU A 44 7.08 16.91 -5.37
C GLU A 44 6.30 17.72 -4.34
N ASP A 45 6.98 18.61 -3.63
CA ASP A 45 6.53 19.39 -2.48
C ASP A 45 6.17 20.85 -2.79
N THR A 46 5.82 21.15 -4.05
CA THR A 46 5.42 22.52 -4.48
C THR A 46 4.02 22.91 -4.00
N ASP A 47 3.21 21.99 -3.51
CA ASP A 47 1.92 22.27 -2.89
C ASP A 47 2.03 22.37 -1.36
N ARG A 48 2.44 23.54 -0.89
CA ARG A 48 2.64 23.82 0.55
C ARG A 48 1.36 23.74 1.39
N LYS A 49 0.18 23.91 0.78
CA LYS A 49 -1.12 23.89 1.49
C LYS A 49 -1.52 22.47 1.91
N ARG A 50 -1.09 21.45 1.17
CA ARG A 50 -1.40 20.04 1.42
C ARG A 50 -0.22 19.25 2.00
N HIS A 51 0.84 19.95 2.40
CA HIS A 51 2.00 19.30 3.02
C HIS A 51 1.60 18.63 4.35
N VAL A 52 2.01 17.36 4.53
CA VAL A 52 1.87 16.60 5.78
C VAL A 52 3.28 16.38 6.35
N GLU A 53 3.48 16.74 7.61
CA GLU A 53 4.81 16.76 8.27
C GLU A 53 5.57 15.43 8.14
N ASP A 54 4.88 14.30 8.29
CA ASP A 54 5.46 12.96 8.18
C ASP A 54 5.31 12.32 6.78
N GLY A 55 4.78 13.04 5.81
CA GLY A 55 4.45 12.49 4.49
C GLY A 55 5.66 11.93 3.75
N GLU A 56 6.75 12.68 3.67
CA GLU A 56 7.99 12.22 3.03
C GLU A 56 8.60 11.01 3.77
N ARG A 57 8.69 11.11 5.10
CA ARG A 57 9.22 10.02 5.93
C ARG A 57 8.43 8.73 5.74
N SER A 58 7.10 8.80 5.76
CA SER A 58 6.24 7.64 5.52
C SER A 58 6.47 7.01 4.15
N GLN A 59 6.65 7.83 3.10
CA GLN A 59 6.97 7.31 1.76
C GLN A 59 8.26 6.49 1.78
N LEU A 60 9.35 7.07 2.27
CA LEU A 60 10.68 6.44 2.22
C LEU A 60 10.79 5.22 3.14
N GLU A 61 10.36 5.34 4.40
CA GLU A 61 10.45 4.23 5.37
C GLU A 61 9.61 3.02 4.95
N ASN A 62 8.40 3.24 4.43
CA ASN A 62 7.53 2.14 4.03
C ASN A 62 7.96 1.51 2.69
N LEU A 63 8.59 2.25 1.78
CA LEU A 63 9.24 1.66 0.60
C LEU A 63 10.42 0.77 1.02
N ARG A 64 11.26 1.22 1.95
CA ARG A 64 12.34 0.39 2.51
C ARG A 64 11.82 -0.86 3.18
N TRP A 65 10.76 -0.74 3.96
CA TRP A 65 10.14 -1.88 4.61
C TRP A 65 9.65 -2.91 3.59
N LEU A 66 9.09 -2.46 2.45
CA LEU A 66 8.74 -3.35 1.33
C LEU A 66 9.98 -3.92 0.62
N GLY A 67 11.19 -3.44 0.93
CA GLY A 67 12.43 -3.80 0.26
C GLY A 67 12.56 -3.21 -1.14
N ILE A 68 11.90 -2.11 -1.41
CA ILE A 68 12.06 -1.31 -2.61
C ILE A 68 13.19 -0.31 -2.33
N ASP A 69 14.37 -0.60 -2.86
CA ASP A 69 15.54 0.28 -2.80
C ASP A 69 15.61 1.18 -4.04
N TRP A 70 16.37 2.25 -3.93
CA TRP A 70 16.57 3.23 -5.00
C TRP A 70 18.03 3.64 -5.12
N ASP A 71 18.38 4.16 -6.30
CA ASP A 71 19.75 4.57 -6.60
C ASP A 71 20.00 6.03 -6.19
N GLU A 72 18.99 6.90 -6.37
CA GLU A 72 19.08 8.34 -6.12
C GLU A 72 17.82 8.84 -5.39
N SER A 73 18.00 9.74 -4.41
CA SER A 73 16.89 10.31 -3.63
C SER A 73 17.29 11.61 -2.92
N PRO A 74 16.36 12.33 -2.29
CA PRO A 74 16.67 13.49 -1.45
C PRO A 74 17.62 13.23 -0.28
N GLU A 75 17.81 11.96 0.10
CA GLU A 75 18.74 11.59 1.19
C GLU A 75 20.18 11.43 0.72
N THR A 76 20.37 11.19 -0.59
CA THR A 76 21.67 10.88 -1.19
C THR A 76 22.13 11.92 -2.19
N HIS A 77 21.22 12.74 -2.71
CA HIS A 77 21.48 13.72 -3.77
C HIS A 77 20.81 15.07 -3.43
N GLU A 78 21.52 16.16 -3.71
CA GLU A 78 20.97 17.51 -3.59
C GLU A 78 19.95 17.78 -4.70
N ASN A 79 19.00 18.67 -4.41
CA ASN A 79 17.97 19.10 -5.39
C ASN A 79 17.06 17.96 -5.90
N TYR A 80 16.70 17.01 -5.02
CA TYR A 80 15.70 15.99 -5.31
C TYR A 80 14.33 16.28 -4.66
N ARG A 81 14.20 17.49 -4.04
CA ARG A 81 12.90 18.08 -3.68
C ARG A 81 12.61 19.27 -4.61
N GLN A 82 11.38 19.37 -5.08
CA GLN A 82 11.03 20.47 -5.99
C GLN A 82 11.15 21.85 -5.35
N SER A 83 10.91 21.96 -4.04
CA SER A 83 11.11 23.21 -3.29
C SER A 83 12.56 23.71 -3.30
N GLU A 84 13.54 22.85 -3.53
CA GLU A 84 14.97 23.18 -3.64
C GLU A 84 15.38 23.61 -5.05
N ARG A 85 14.46 23.60 -6.03
CA ARG A 85 14.72 23.78 -7.46
C ARG A 85 14.07 25.02 -8.06
N LEU A 86 13.58 25.92 -7.24
CA LEU A 86 12.80 27.10 -7.71
C LEU A 86 13.57 27.97 -8.72
N ASP A 87 14.88 28.16 -8.52
CA ASP A 87 15.74 28.94 -9.45
C ASP A 87 15.86 28.23 -10.81
N ILE A 88 15.84 26.89 -10.83
CA ILE A 88 15.88 26.12 -12.07
C ILE A 88 14.57 26.35 -12.84
N TYR A 89 13.42 26.26 -12.18
CA TYR A 89 12.13 26.50 -12.83
C TYR A 89 12.02 27.95 -13.32
N GLN A 90 12.48 28.91 -12.55
CA GLN A 90 12.47 30.32 -12.93
C GLN A 90 13.27 30.56 -14.22
N LYS A 91 14.45 29.95 -14.36
CA LYS A 91 15.26 30.02 -15.59
C LYS A 91 14.46 29.63 -16.84
N TYR A 92 13.68 28.53 -16.77
CA TYR A 92 12.90 28.07 -17.93
C TYR A 92 11.62 28.88 -18.14
N VAL A 93 11.02 29.44 -17.09
CA VAL A 93 9.93 30.43 -17.20
C VAL A 93 10.44 31.66 -17.94
N ASP A 94 11.60 32.20 -17.56
CA ASP A 94 12.21 33.37 -18.20
C ASP A 94 12.57 33.10 -19.66
N GLN A 95 13.07 31.90 -19.96
CA GLN A 95 13.32 31.48 -21.34
C GLN A 95 12.05 31.52 -22.19
N LEU A 96 10.96 30.91 -21.71
CA LEU A 96 9.69 30.86 -22.44
C LEU A 96 9.06 32.24 -22.61
N LEU A 97 9.21 33.13 -21.62
CA LEU A 97 8.80 34.54 -21.70
C LEU A 97 9.62 35.28 -22.78
N ALA A 98 10.94 35.12 -22.80
CA ALA A 98 11.83 35.74 -23.76
C ALA A 98 11.58 35.26 -25.20
N GLU A 99 11.21 33.99 -25.37
CA GLU A 99 10.87 33.38 -26.65
C GLU A 99 9.42 33.68 -27.10
N GLY A 100 8.62 34.38 -26.30
CA GLY A 100 7.22 34.67 -26.59
C GLY A 100 6.29 33.46 -26.56
N LYS A 101 6.75 32.34 -25.98
CA LYS A 101 5.98 31.09 -25.82
C LYS A 101 5.16 31.07 -24.52
N ALA A 102 5.45 31.98 -23.63
CA ALA A 102 4.69 32.25 -22.41
C ALA A 102 4.51 33.77 -22.22
N TYR A 103 3.58 34.14 -21.39
CA TYR A 103 3.33 35.55 -21.08
C TYR A 103 2.81 35.73 -19.64
N LYS A 104 2.97 36.94 -19.10
CA LYS A 104 2.43 37.31 -17.80
C LYS A 104 0.93 37.59 -17.94
N SER A 105 0.11 36.97 -17.08
CA SER A 105 -1.33 37.15 -17.02
C SER A 105 -1.71 37.86 -15.69
N TYR A 106 -2.44 38.95 -15.78
CA TYR A 106 -2.88 39.78 -14.66
C TYR A 106 -4.35 39.53 -14.30
N VAL A 107 -5.04 38.59 -14.96
CA VAL A 107 -6.45 38.26 -14.66
C VAL A 107 -6.56 37.69 -13.26
N THR A 108 -7.46 38.26 -12.42
CA THR A 108 -7.66 37.77 -11.04
C THR A 108 -8.48 36.50 -10.97
N GLU A 109 -8.54 35.86 -9.80
CA GLU A 109 -9.36 34.68 -9.59
C GLU A 109 -10.86 35.01 -9.71
N GLU A 110 -11.27 36.18 -9.26
CA GLU A 110 -12.64 36.69 -9.36
C GLU A 110 -13.05 36.91 -10.82
N GLU A 111 -12.16 37.48 -11.63
CA GLU A 111 -12.39 37.68 -13.07
C GLU A 111 -12.50 36.36 -13.82
N LEU A 112 -11.64 35.39 -13.47
CA LEU A 112 -11.69 34.02 -14.03
C LEU A 112 -13.00 33.32 -13.65
N ALA A 113 -13.44 33.45 -12.40
CA ALA A 113 -14.71 32.87 -11.95
C ALA A 113 -15.92 33.52 -12.66
N ALA A 114 -15.94 34.84 -12.78
CA ALA A 114 -17.01 35.52 -13.48
C ALA A 114 -17.08 35.17 -14.98
N GLU A 115 -15.94 35.06 -15.65
CA GLU A 115 -15.90 34.62 -17.05
C GLU A 115 -16.37 33.16 -17.22
N ARG A 116 -15.99 32.30 -16.30
CA ARG A 116 -16.48 30.91 -16.29
C ARG A 116 -18.00 30.83 -16.13
N GLU A 117 -18.56 31.59 -15.18
CA GLU A 117 -20.01 31.65 -14.98
C GLU A 117 -20.73 32.17 -16.23
N ARG A 118 -20.17 33.22 -16.90
CA ARG A 118 -20.69 33.75 -18.15
C ARG A 118 -20.74 32.66 -19.24
N GLN A 119 -19.65 31.92 -19.42
CA GLN A 119 -19.55 30.86 -20.44
C GLN A 119 -20.52 29.70 -20.14
N GLU A 120 -20.61 29.27 -18.89
CA GLU A 120 -21.55 28.22 -18.46
C GLU A 120 -23.01 28.66 -18.68
N ALA A 121 -23.36 29.90 -18.37
CA ALA A 121 -24.70 30.47 -18.62
C ALA A 121 -25.03 30.58 -20.13
N ALA A 122 -24.03 30.76 -20.98
CA ALA A 122 -24.18 30.77 -22.43
C ALA A 122 -24.20 29.37 -23.06
N GLY A 123 -24.02 28.30 -22.26
CA GLY A 123 -23.91 26.93 -22.75
C GLY A 123 -22.58 26.63 -23.45
N GLU A 124 -21.58 27.44 -23.23
CA GLU A 124 -20.24 27.28 -23.76
C GLU A 124 -19.39 26.40 -22.80
N THR A 125 -18.44 25.64 -23.35
CA THR A 125 -17.45 24.93 -22.51
C THR A 125 -16.49 25.95 -21.89
N PRO A 126 -16.36 26.00 -20.56
CA PRO A 126 -15.47 26.94 -19.90
C PRO A 126 -14.01 26.80 -20.34
N ARG A 127 -13.42 27.94 -20.73
CA ARG A 127 -12.02 28.02 -21.15
C ARG A 127 -11.42 29.38 -20.79
N TYR A 128 -10.11 29.40 -20.60
CA TYR A 128 -9.41 30.66 -20.45
C TYR A 128 -9.34 31.37 -21.81
N ILE A 129 -9.67 32.68 -21.81
CA ILE A 129 -9.51 33.58 -22.95
C ILE A 129 -8.35 34.53 -22.64
N ASN A 130 -7.37 34.59 -23.55
CA ASN A 130 -6.22 35.47 -23.41
C ASN A 130 -6.71 36.93 -23.31
N GLU A 131 -6.41 37.60 -22.19
CA GLU A 131 -6.83 38.97 -21.91
C GLU A 131 -6.29 39.99 -22.90
N TYR A 132 -5.21 39.66 -23.61
CA TYR A 132 -4.59 40.57 -24.62
C TYR A 132 -5.18 40.38 -26.01
N LEU A 133 -6.13 39.49 -26.18
CA LEU A 133 -6.72 39.21 -27.49
C LEU A 133 -7.42 40.46 -28.05
N GLY A 134 -6.95 40.92 -29.23
CA GLY A 134 -7.48 42.13 -29.88
C GLY A 134 -6.91 43.48 -29.39
N MET A 135 -6.01 43.45 -28.38
CA MET A 135 -5.34 44.66 -27.93
C MET A 135 -4.17 45.06 -28.85
N SER A 136 -4.03 46.34 -29.12
CA SER A 136 -2.79 46.88 -29.67
C SER A 136 -1.68 46.90 -28.61
N GLU A 137 -0.42 47.00 -29.00
CA GLU A 137 0.71 47.06 -28.06
C GLU A 137 0.60 48.21 -27.05
N ASN A 138 0.04 49.37 -27.46
CA ASN A 138 -0.19 50.47 -26.56
C ASN A 138 -1.27 50.17 -25.52
N GLU A 139 -2.37 49.52 -25.91
CA GLU A 139 -3.44 49.10 -25.01
C GLU A 139 -2.98 48.07 -24.03
N LYS A 140 -2.21 47.06 -24.51
CA LYS A 140 -1.59 46.08 -23.68
C LYS A 140 -0.65 46.68 -22.65
N THR A 141 0.21 47.59 -23.07
CA THR A 141 1.11 48.33 -22.15
C THR A 141 0.36 49.10 -21.09
N ALA A 142 -0.72 49.80 -21.47
CA ALA A 142 -1.55 50.56 -20.55
C ALA A 142 -2.27 49.61 -19.56
N TYR A 143 -2.83 48.52 -20.06
CA TYR A 143 -3.47 47.51 -19.22
C TYR A 143 -2.50 46.93 -18.18
N ILE A 144 -1.30 46.52 -18.59
CA ILE A 144 -0.28 45.98 -17.67
C ILE A 144 0.07 47.03 -16.59
N ALA A 145 0.32 48.26 -16.99
CA ALA A 145 0.65 49.35 -16.06
C ALA A 145 -0.48 49.62 -15.02
N GLU A 146 -1.74 49.55 -15.44
CA GLU A 146 -2.89 49.66 -14.55
C GLU A 146 -2.93 48.52 -13.54
N ARG A 147 -2.74 47.27 -14.00
CA ARG A 147 -2.76 46.07 -13.15
C ARG A 147 -1.61 46.10 -12.13
N GLU A 148 -0.41 46.44 -12.56
CA GLU A 148 0.76 46.57 -11.67
C GLU A 148 0.56 47.71 -10.64
N ALA A 149 -0.02 48.87 -11.05
CA ALA A 149 -0.36 49.96 -10.14
C ALA A 149 -1.42 49.51 -9.11
N ALA A 150 -2.32 48.62 -9.46
CA ALA A 150 -3.29 48.03 -8.56
C ALA A 150 -2.67 46.91 -7.64
N GLY A 151 -1.37 46.66 -7.75
CA GLY A 151 -0.67 45.65 -6.92
C GLY A 151 -0.95 44.20 -7.30
N ILE A 152 -1.46 43.95 -8.51
CA ILE A 152 -1.75 42.60 -8.98
C ILE A 152 -0.44 41.91 -9.40
N VAL A 153 -0.08 40.85 -8.71
CA VAL A 153 1.05 39.96 -9.09
C VAL A 153 0.59 39.05 -10.20
N PRO A 154 1.29 39.01 -11.35
CA PRO A 154 0.88 38.14 -12.45
C PRO A 154 1.12 36.64 -12.17
N THR A 155 0.37 35.78 -12.84
CA THR A 155 0.77 34.42 -13.14
C THR A 155 1.53 34.39 -14.47
N VAL A 156 2.24 33.30 -14.76
CA VAL A 156 2.79 33.07 -16.10
C VAL A 156 2.02 31.94 -16.77
N ARG A 157 1.53 32.17 -17.97
CA ARG A 157 0.78 31.20 -18.77
C ARG A 157 1.59 30.78 -20.00
N LEU A 158 1.51 29.48 -20.31
CA LEU A 158 2.00 28.93 -21.57
C LEU A 158 0.99 29.25 -22.68
N ALA A 159 1.47 29.78 -23.80
CA ALA A 159 0.65 29.96 -25.00
C ALA A 159 0.41 28.58 -25.65
N VAL A 160 -0.87 28.19 -25.73
CA VAL A 160 -1.26 26.88 -26.26
C VAL A 160 -1.44 26.92 -27.77
N ASN A 161 -0.85 25.97 -28.47
CA ASN A 161 -1.17 25.71 -29.87
C ASN A 161 -2.49 24.91 -29.95
N GLU A 162 -3.59 25.62 -30.06
CA GLU A 162 -4.94 25.02 -30.11
C GLU A 162 -5.16 24.13 -31.33
N ALA A 163 -4.48 24.37 -32.44
CA ALA A 163 -4.54 23.53 -33.64
C ALA A 163 -3.61 22.31 -33.57
N GLY A 164 -2.78 22.25 -32.52
CA GLY A 164 -1.83 21.15 -32.32
C GLY A 164 -2.52 19.85 -31.98
N ILE A 165 -1.95 18.74 -32.44
CA ILE A 165 -2.37 17.39 -32.06
C ILE A 165 -1.23 16.74 -31.29
N TYR A 166 -1.51 16.37 -30.03
CA TYR A 166 -0.54 15.76 -29.11
C TYR A 166 -0.79 14.27 -29.05
N LYS A 167 0.20 13.48 -29.52
CA LYS A 167 0.12 12.02 -29.62
C LYS A 167 1.25 11.36 -28.86
N TRP A 168 0.96 10.24 -28.24
CA TRP A 168 1.97 9.34 -27.69
C TRP A 168 1.50 7.90 -27.77
N ASN A 169 2.44 6.98 -27.82
CA ASN A 169 2.16 5.56 -27.67
C ASN A 169 2.36 5.17 -26.23
N ASP A 170 1.27 5.02 -25.49
CA ASP A 170 1.31 4.66 -24.07
C ASP A 170 1.66 3.18 -23.90
N MET A 171 2.61 2.88 -23.03
CA MET A 171 3.07 1.50 -22.78
C MET A 171 1.94 0.56 -22.37
N VAL A 172 0.87 1.09 -21.74
CA VAL A 172 -0.26 0.29 -21.21
C VAL A 172 -1.50 0.46 -22.07
N LYS A 173 -1.84 1.71 -22.41
CA LYS A 173 -3.11 2.07 -23.07
C LYS A 173 -3.01 2.02 -24.61
N GLY A 174 -1.81 1.99 -25.17
CA GLY A 174 -1.58 2.09 -26.60
C GLY A 174 -1.63 3.54 -27.12
N GLU A 175 -1.96 3.73 -28.37
CA GLU A 175 -1.98 5.06 -29.01
C GLU A 175 -3.06 5.96 -28.38
N ILE A 176 -2.64 7.15 -27.91
CA ILE A 176 -3.51 8.19 -27.35
C ILE A 176 -3.26 9.47 -28.15
N GLU A 177 -4.35 10.13 -28.53
CA GLU A 177 -4.35 11.40 -29.26
C GLU A 177 -5.18 12.44 -28.50
N PHE A 178 -4.70 13.68 -28.47
CA PHE A 178 -5.36 14.80 -27.80
C PHE A 178 -5.24 16.07 -28.65
N GLU A 179 -6.36 16.73 -28.91
CA GLU A 179 -6.39 18.01 -29.61
C GLU A 179 -6.08 19.17 -28.65
N GLY A 180 -5.15 20.04 -29.02
CA GLY A 180 -4.72 21.16 -28.17
C GLY A 180 -5.84 22.08 -27.74
N GLY A 181 -6.85 22.31 -28.60
CA GLY A 181 -8.04 23.10 -28.28
C GLY A 181 -8.87 22.57 -27.12
N ASN A 182 -8.79 21.28 -26.83
CA ASN A 182 -9.54 20.65 -25.72
C ASN A 182 -8.89 20.87 -24.34
N ILE A 183 -7.70 21.52 -24.26
CA ILE A 183 -7.03 21.78 -22.98
C ILE A 183 -7.68 22.91 -22.17
N GLY A 184 -8.54 23.70 -22.81
CA GLY A 184 -9.25 24.81 -22.14
C GLY A 184 -8.50 26.15 -22.16
N GLY A 185 -7.66 26.39 -23.16
CA GLY A 185 -6.90 27.64 -23.37
C GLY A 185 -5.53 27.64 -22.69
N ASP A 186 -4.88 28.80 -22.69
CA ASP A 186 -3.54 28.98 -22.12
C ASP A 186 -3.56 28.72 -20.61
N TRP A 187 -2.66 27.86 -20.16
CA TRP A 187 -2.68 27.40 -18.76
C TRP A 187 -1.45 27.88 -17.97
N VAL A 188 -1.62 28.03 -16.66
CA VAL A 188 -0.62 28.59 -15.76
C VAL A 188 0.56 27.62 -15.58
N ILE A 189 1.78 28.08 -15.89
CA ILE A 189 3.04 27.38 -15.62
C ILE A 189 3.69 27.86 -14.33
N GLN A 190 3.50 29.14 -13.93
CA GLN A 190 3.99 29.68 -12.68
C GLN A 190 2.87 30.43 -11.95
N LYS A 191 2.71 30.15 -10.68
CA LYS A 191 1.74 30.78 -9.77
C LYS A 191 2.22 32.16 -9.33
N ARG A 192 1.31 32.97 -8.75
CA ARG A 192 1.61 34.33 -8.22
C ARG A 192 2.67 34.34 -7.11
N ASP A 193 2.80 33.22 -6.37
CA ASP A 193 3.80 33.05 -5.32
C ASP A 193 5.19 32.64 -5.85
N GLY A 194 5.36 32.59 -7.17
CA GLY A 194 6.59 32.21 -7.83
C GLY A 194 6.81 30.70 -7.96
N TYR A 195 5.97 29.87 -7.35
CA TYR A 195 6.07 28.41 -7.48
C TYR A 195 5.56 27.94 -8.85
N PRO A 196 6.21 26.94 -9.45
CA PRO A 196 5.70 26.33 -10.68
C PRO A 196 4.43 25.53 -10.40
N THR A 197 3.64 25.31 -11.45
CA THR A 197 2.57 24.34 -11.41
C THR A 197 3.12 22.94 -11.64
N TYR A 198 2.37 21.91 -11.20
CA TYR A 198 2.76 20.50 -11.32
C TYR A 198 3.23 20.12 -12.74
N ASN A 199 2.39 20.40 -13.75
CA ASN A 199 2.68 19.99 -15.12
C ASN A 199 3.92 20.67 -15.73
N PHE A 200 4.31 21.83 -15.24
CA PHE A 200 5.53 22.50 -15.65
C PHE A 200 6.76 21.94 -14.91
N ALA A 201 6.70 21.87 -13.58
CA ALA A 201 7.81 21.40 -12.77
C ALA A 201 8.23 19.98 -13.13
N VAL A 202 7.26 19.06 -13.29
CA VAL A 202 7.54 17.64 -13.60
C VAL A 202 8.29 17.47 -14.91
N VAL A 203 7.99 18.28 -15.94
CA VAL A 203 8.67 18.24 -17.24
C VAL A 203 10.11 18.71 -17.12
N ILE A 204 10.34 19.83 -16.44
CA ILE A 204 11.69 20.34 -16.20
C ILE A 204 12.54 19.30 -15.47
N ASP A 205 11.97 18.69 -14.43
CA ASP A 205 12.68 17.70 -13.63
C ASP A 205 12.93 16.41 -14.40
N ASP A 206 11.92 15.86 -15.07
CA ASP A 206 12.06 14.63 -15.85
C ASP A 206 13.09 14.80 -16.98
N HIS A 207 13.15 15.97 -17.61
CA HIS A 207 14.17 16.26 -18.62
C HIS A 207 15.58 16.37 -18.01
N LEU A 208 15.75 17.18 -16.96
CA LEU A 208 17.07 17.43 -16.36
C LEU A 208 17.60 16.23 -15.58
N MET A 209 16.73 15.35 -15.09
CA MET A 209 17.11 14.07 -14.46
C MET A 209 17.19 12.94 -15.49
N GLU A 210 17.10 13.26 -16.79
CA GLU A 210 17.23 12.31 -17.90
C GLU A 210 16.28 11.10 -17.82
N ILE A 211 15.04 11.33 -17.33
CA ILE A 211 14.03 10.29 -17.24
C ILE A 211 13.66 9.78 -18.62
N SER A 212 13.81 8.48 -18.82
CA SER A 212 13.52 7.81 -20.10
C SER A 212 12.05 7.36 -20.20
N HIS A 213 11.47 6.92 -19.07
CA HIS A 213 10.10 6.41 -19.00
C HIS A 213 9.38 6.98 -17.77
N VAL A 214 8.14 7.40 -17.96
CA VAL A 214 7.23 7.92 -16.92
C VAL A 214 6.12 6.91 -16.71
N ILE A 215 6.26 6.04 -15.70
CA ILE A 215 5.26 5.04 -15.32
C ILE A 215 4.50 5.56 -14.10
N ARG A 216 3.17 5.74 -14.24
CA ARG A 216 2.32 6.36 -13.21
C ARG A 216 0.86 5.91 -13.30
N GLY A 217 -0.02 6.34 -12.39
CA GLY A 217 -1.45 6.05 -12.45
C GLY A 217 -2.15 6.71 -13.65
N ASP A 218 -3.21 6.10 -14.14
CA ASP A 218 -3.98 6.59 -15.30
C ASP A 218 -4.84 7.85 -15.01
N ASP A 219 -4.96 8.23 -13.74
CA ASP A 219 -5.48 9.54 -13.34
C ASP A 219 -4.61 10.72 -13.82
N HIS A 220 -3.38 10.44 -14.25
CA HIS A 220 -2.48 11.41 -14.87
C HIS A 220 -2.57 11.50 -16.41
N ILE A 221 -3.37 10.70 -17.08
CA ILE A 221 -3.51 10.74 -18.55
C ILE A 221 -3.87 12.14 -19.04
N ALA A 222 -4.82 12.80 -18.37
CA ALA A 222 -5.23 14.17 -18.70
C ALA A 222 -4.15 15.24 -18.49
N ASN A 223 -3.09 14.93 -17.74
CA ASN A 223 -1.93 15.81 -17.56
C ASN A 223 -0.91 15.70 -18.70
N THR A 224 -0.84 14.55 -19.35
CA THR A 224 0.17 14.26 -20.38
C THR A 224 0.15 15.25 -21.53
N PRO A 225 -1.00 15.69 -22.11
CA PRO A 225 -1.01 16.71 -23.15
C PRO A 225 -0.36 18.02 -22.72
N LYS A 226 -0.63 18.52 -21.49
CA LYS A 226 0.01 19.73 -20.95
C LYS A 226 1.53 19.58 -20.85
N GLN A 227 1.97 18.40 -20.45
CA GLN A 227 3.41 18.11 -20.33
C GLN A 227 4.06 18.06 -21.74
N LEU A 228 3.41 17.42 -22.73
CA LEU A 228 3.89 17.41 -24.11
C LEU A 228 3.99 18.83 -24.69
N MET A 229 3.06 19.73 -24.36
CA MET A 229 3.12 21.14 -24.75
C MET A 229 4.36 21.83 -24.19
N VAL A 230 4.79 21.53 -22.97
CA VAL A 230 6.03 22.07 -22.38
C VAL A 230 7.26 21.51 -23.07
N TYR A 231 7.30 20.19 -23.35
CA TYR A 231 8.38 19.59 -24.11
C TYR A 231 8.52 20.24 -25.50
N GLU A 232 7.40 20.42 -26.22
CA GLU A 232 7.37 21.11 -27.51
C GLU A 232 7.88 22.55 -27.40
N ALA A 233 7.38 23.33 -26.43
CA ALA A 233 7.77 24.70 -26.22
C ALA A 233 9.26 24.89 -25.95
N LEU A 234 9.87 23.96 -25.20
CA LEU A 234 11.30 23.96 -24.90
C LEU A 234 12.16 23.28 -25.98
N GLY A 235 11.54 22.65 -26.98
CA GLY A 235 12.25 21.94 -28.03
C GLY A 235 12.90 20.64 -27.54
N TRP A 236 12.33 20.02 -26.50
CA TRP A 236 12.85 18.82 -25.89
C TRP A 236 12.10 17.57 -26.38
N GLU A 237 12.80 16.45 -26.38
CA GLU A 237 12.18 15.15 -26.60
C GLU A 237 11.52 14.65 -25.32
N ALA A 238 10.25 14.24 -25.43
CA ALA A 238 9.52 13.70 -24.29
C ALA A 238 9.95 12.25 -23.96
N PRO A 239 9.84 11.81 -22.68
CA PRO A 239 10.03 10.42 -22.31
C PRO A 239 8.90 9.54 -22.87
N GLU A 240 9.05 8.23 -22.77
CA GLU A 240 7.94 7.31 -22.96
C GLU A 240 6.99 7.34 -21.76
N PHE A 241 5.69 7.18 -22.00
CA PHE A 241 4.68 7.21 -20.95
C PHE A 241 4.00 5.84 -20.80
N GLY A 242 3.74 5.45 -19.55
CA GLY A 242 2.95 4.28 -19.20
C GLY A 242 1.95 4.62 -18.10
N HIS A 243 0.65 4.52 -18.40
CA HIS A 243 -0.42 4.84 -17.47
C HIS A 243 -1.11 3.57 -16.96
N MET A 244 -0.77 3.18 -15.73
CA MET A 244 -1.31 2.00 -15.06
C MET A 244 -2.76 2.24 -14.64
N THR A 245 -3.57 1.21 -14.78
CA THR A 245 -4.99 1.25 -14.42
C THR A 245 -5.23 1.49 -12.92
N LEU A 246 -6.42 1.99 -12.58
CA LEU A 246 -6.84 2.18 -11.19
C LEU A 246 -6.87 0.85 -10.42
N ILE A 247 -6.72 0.95 -9.11
CA ILE A 247 -7.04 -0.14 -8.18
C ILE A 247 -8.49 0.08 -7.72
N ILE A 248 -9.29 -0.98 -7.85
CA ILE A 248 -10.68 -1.01 -7.40
C ILE A 248 -10.83 -2.02 -6.26
N ASN A 249 -11.79 -1.79 -5.39
CA ASN A 249 -12.19 -2.76 -4.38
C ASN A 249 -12.91 -3.92 -5.06
N SER A 250 -12.50 -5.17 -4.82
CA SER A 250 -13.05 -6.37 -5.47
C SER A 250 -14.53 -6.61 -5.13
N GLU A 251 -14.98 -6.22 -3.94
CA GLU A 251 -16.36 -6.41 -3.48
C GLU A 251 -17.31 -5.36 -4.03
N THR A 252 -16.87 -4.10 -4.14
CA THR A 252 -17.74 -2.99 -4.55
C THR A 252 -17.57 -2.57 -6.00
N GLY A 253 -16.48 -2.97 -6.67
CA GLY A 253 -16.12 -2.54 -8.01
C GLY A 253 -15.79 -1.05 -8.14
N LYS A 254 -15.72 -0.31 -7.01
CA LYS A 254 -15.42 1.13 -6.99
C LYS A 254 -13.93 1.35 -6.74
N LYS A 255 -13.43 2.54 -7.13
CA LYS A 255 -12.06 2.96 -6.79
C LYS A 255 -11.82 2.77 -5.29
N LEU A 256 -10.71 2.13 -4.96
CA LEU A 256 -10.28 1.93 -3.58
C LEU A 256 -10.23 3.28 -2.85
N SER A 257 -10.93 3.39 -1.73
CA SER A 257 -11.18 4.65 -1.03
C SER A 257 -10.88 4.52 0.46
N LYS A 258 -10.35 5.57 1.08
CA LYS A 258 -10.13 5.67 2.54
C LYS A 258 -11.38 5.37 3.41
N ARG A 259 -12.56 5.26 2.79
CA ARG A 259 -13.82 4.91 3.47
C ARG A 259 -14.11 3.41 3.50
N ASP A 260 -13.30 2.61 2.82
CA ASP A 260 -13.45 1.15 2.80
C ASP A 260 -12.86 0.58 4.10
N THR A 261 -13.69 0.41 5.13
CA THR A 261 -13.27 0.03 6.49
C THR A 261 -12.73 -1.38 6.61
N ASN A 262 -13.04 -2.26 5.66
CA ASN A 262 -12.61 -3.67 5.67
C ASN A 262 -11.34 -3.92 4.86
N THR A 263 -10.68 -2.86 4.39
CA THR A 263 -9.52 -2.96 3.50
C THR A 263 -8.39 -2.09 4.04
N LEU A 264 -7.24 -2.68 4.25
CA LEU A 264 -6.04 -1.92 4.60
C LEU A 264 -5.52 -1.20 3.36
N GLN A 265 -5.33 0.11 3.45
CA GLN A 265 -4.99 0.94 2.31
C GLN A 265 -3.60 1.56 2.38
N PHE A 266 -3.05 1.66 3.58
CA PHE A 266 -1.73 2.23 3.82
C PHE A 266 -0.72 1.13 4.16
N ILE A 267 0.47 1.23 3.62
CA ILE A 267 1.54 0.25 3.85
C ILE A 267 1.91 0.19 5.34
N GLU A 268 1.83 1.33 6.03
CA GLU A 268 2.06 1.41 7.47
C GLU A 268 1.09 0.55 8.29
N ASP A 269 -0.16 0.38 7.84
CA ASP A 269 -1.14 -0.46 8.51
C ASP A 269 -0.76 -1.95 8.42
N TYR A 270 -0.26 -2.41 7.28
CA TYR A 270 0.28 -3.77 7.14
C TYR A 270 1.48 -3.98 8.04
N ARG A 271 2.43 -3.03 8.04
CA ARG A 271 3.61 -3.07 8.91
C ARG A 271 3.21 -3.12 10.39
N ARG A 272 2.26 -2.27 10.82
CA ARG A 272 1.77 -2.21 12.20
C ARG A 272 1.09 -3.48 12.66
N LYS A 273 0.41 -4.20 11.76
CA LYS A 273 -0.22 -5.50 12.04
C LYS A 273 0.75 -6.67 11.99
N GLY A 274 2.00 -6.45 11.57
CA GLY A 274 3.00 -7.50 11.45
C GLY A 274 2.79 -8.44 10.27
N TYR A 275 2.35 -7.90 9.12
CA TYR A 275 2.46 -8.62 7.85
C TYR A 275 3.93 -8.74 7.45
N MET A 276 4.28 -9.80 6.75
CA MET A 276 5.61 -9.93 6.16
C MET A 276 5.75 -9.01 4.94
N PRO A 277 6.82 -8.20 4.85
CA PRO A 277 7.00 -7.26 3.74
C PRO A 277 7.05 -7.96 2.37
N GLU A 278 7.59 -9.17 2.29
CA GLU A 278 7.66 -9.98 1.07
C GLU A 278 6.26 -10.36 0.57
N ALA A 279 5.34 -10.66 1.48
CA ALA A 279 3.95 -10.98 1.13
C ALA A 279 3.23 -9.76 0.56
N VAL A 280 3.41 -8.59 1.19
CA VAL A 280 2.81 -7.34 0.72
C VAL A 280 3.42 -6.92 -0.63
N PHE A 281 4.74 -7.04 -0.79
CA PHE A 281 5.43 -6.81 -2.06
C PHE A 281 4.86 -7.70 -3.17
N ASN A 282 4.76 -9.00 -2.92
CA ASN A 282 4.25 -9.96 -3.89
C ASN A 282 2.81 -9.63 -4.30
N PHE A 283 1.94 -9.37 -3.31
CA PHE A 283 0.55 -9.04 -3.59
C PHE A 283 0.40 -7.79 -4.45
N ILE A 284 1.14 -6.70 -4.09
CA ILE A 284 1.14 -5.45 -4.87
C ILE A 284 1.69 -5.68 -6.28
N GLY A 285 2.72 -6.53 -6.42
CA GLY A 285 3.32 -6.87 -7.71
C GLY A 285 2.34 -7.55 -8.69
N LEU A 286 1.32 -8.22 -8.17
CA LEU A 286 0.26 -8.84 -8.99
C LEU A 286 -0.94 -7.92 -9.23
N LEU A 287 -0.98 -6.73 -8.63
CA LEU A 287 -2.06 -5.77 -8.86
C LEU A 287 -1.90 -5.03 -10.21
N GLY A 288 -2.42 -5.64 -11.25
CA GLY A 288 -2.40 -5.07 -12.61
C GLY A 288 -1.21 -5.53 -13.45
N TRP A 289 -0.56 -6.60 -13.07
CA TRP A 289 0.44 -7.32 -13.87
C TRP A 289 0.25 -8.82 -13.71
N ASN A 290 0.58 -9.60 -14.74
CA ASN A 290 0.44 -11.06 -14.74
C ASN A 290 1.72 -11.71 -15.28
N PRO A 291 2.41 -12.57 -14.50
CA PRO A 291 3.61 -13.28 -14.93
C PRO A 291 3.38 -14.33 -16.04
N GLY A 292 2.13 -14.69 -16.28
CA GLY A 292 1.75 -15.75 -17.22
C GLY A 292 1.94 -17.15 -16.63
N GLY A 293 0.92 -17.67 -16.00
CA GLY A 293 0.91 -18.97 -15.32
C GLY A 293 -0.09 -18.95 -14.17
N GLU A 294 -0.12 -20.06 -13.42
CA GLU A 294 -0.99 -20.22 -12.25
C GLU A 294 -0.27 -19.91 -10.91
N GLU A 295 1.06 -19.76 -10.96
CA GLU A 295 1.86 -19.43 -9.78
C GLU A 295 1.61 -17.98 -9.35
N GLU A 296 1.47 -17.77 -8.04
CA GLU A 296 1.18 -16.45 -7.46
C GLU A 296 2.18 -16.06 -6.35
N ILE A 297 3.06 -16.96 -5.93
CA ILE A 297 4.07 -16.70 -4.89
C ILE A 297 5.44 -16.60 -5.55
N PHE A 298 6.05 -15.43 -5.49
CA PHE A 298 7.32 -15.14 -6.14
C PHE A 298 8.27 -14.40 -5.20
N SER A 299 9.54 -14.75 -5.22
CA SER A 299 10.57 -13.90 -4.62
C SER A 299 10.72 -12.59 -5.39
N ARG A 300 11.35 -11.59 -4.77
CA ARG A 300 11.67 -10.32 -5.42
C ARG A 300 12.51 -10.52 -6.68
N GLU A 301 13.50 -11.39 -6.61
CA GLU A 301 14.40 -11.73 -7.72
C GLU A 301 13.62 -12.36 -8.88
N GLN A 302 12.66 -13.24 -8.57
CA GLN A 302 11.78 -13.82 -9.59
C GLN A 302 10.89 -12.74 -10.24
N PHE A 303 10.33 -11.79 -9.46
CA PHE A 303 9.61 -10.67 -10.03
C PHE A 303 10.46 -9.84 -10.99
N ILE A 304 11.69 -9.50 -10.59
CA ILE A 304 12.63 -8.74 -11.44
C ILE A 304 12.94 -9.51 -12.75
N GLN A 305 13.14 -10.82 -12.67
CA GLN A 305 13.44 -11.64 -13.85
C GLN A 305 12.23 -11.80 -14.77
N LEU A 306 11.04 -11.97 -14.23
CA LEU A 306 9.82 -12.24 -14.97
C LEU A 306 9.11 -10.97 -15.46
N PHE A 307 9.51 -9.80 -14.94
CA PHE A 307 8.84 -8.56 -15.28
C PHE A 307 8.86 -8.30 -16.79
N ASP A 308 7.70 -8.00 -17.34
CA ASP A 308 7.48 -7.67 -18.75
C ASP A 308 6.40 -6.59 -18.78
N GLU A 309 6.78 -5.40 -19.16
CA GLU A 309 5.89 -4.24 -19.25
C GLU A 309 4.73 -4.43 -20.21
N ASN A 310 4.88 -5.30 -21.21
CA ASN A 310 3.81 -5.63 -22.15
C ASN A 310 2.66 -6.42 -21.51
N ARG A 311 2.87 -6.94 -20.30
CA ARG A 311 1.87 -7.66 -19.50
C ARG A 311 1.18 -6.78 -18.46
N LEU A 312 1.43 -5.49 -18.46
CA LEU A 312 0.68 -4.55 -17.64
C LEU A 312 -0.78 -4.54 -18.08
N SER A 313 -1.69 -4.67 -17.11
CA SER A 313 -3.12 -4.81 -17.39
C SER A 313 -3.75 -3.53 -17.92
N LYS A 314 -4.57 -3.67 -18.95
CA LYS A 314 -5.41 -2.58 -19.49
C LYS A 314 -6.70 -2.38 -18.70
N SER A 315 -7.07 -3.33 -17.87
CA SER A 315 -8.28 -3.31 -17.02
C SER A 315 -7.94 -2.96 -15.57
N PRO A 316 -8.85 -2.33 -14.80
CA PRO A 316 -8.62 -2.05 -13.39
C PRO A 316 -8.19 -3.28 -12.59
N ALA A 317 -7.26 -3.10 -11.65
CA ALA A 317 -6.80 -4.16 -10.78
C ALA A 317 -7.72 -4.28 -9.56
N ALA A 318 -8.26 -5.47 -9.32
CA ALA A 318 -9.13 -5.74 -8.18
C ALA A 318 -8.29 -6.03 -6.92
N PHE A 319 -8.44 -5.19 -5.91
CA PHE A 319 -7.87 -5.42 -4.59
C PHE A 319 -8.81 -6.30 -3.77
N ASP A 320 -8.30 -7.44 -3.32
CA ASP A 320 -9.00 -8.41 -2.48
C ASP A 320 -8.21 -8.64 -1.19
N GLN A 321 -8.74 -8.20 -0.04
CA GLN A 321 -8.10 -8.37 1.26
C GLN A 321 -7.95 -9.84 1.63
N LYS A 322 -8.94 -10.67 1.31
CA LYS A 322 -8.88 -12.12 1.60
C LYS A 322 -7.74 -12.81 0.85
N LYS A 323 -7.50 -12.38 -0.40
CA LYS A 323 -6.37 -12.87 -1.19
C LYS A 323 -5.04 -12.40 -0.59
N MET A 324 -4.98 -11.14 -0.12
CA MET A 324 -3.80 -10.62 0.58
C MET A 324 -3.51 -11.45 1.86
N ASP A 325 -4.53 -11.72 2.66
CA ASP A 325 -4.41 -12.47 3.91
C ASP A 325 -3.98 -13.93 3.62
N TRP A 326 -4.58 -14.57 2.62
CA TRP A 326 -4.16 -15.89 2.17
C TRP A 326 -2.70 -15.90 1.73
N MET A 327 -2.28 -14.96 0.91
CA MET A 327 -0.89 -14.86 0.45
C MET A 327 0.07 -14.67 1.62
N SER A 328 -0.28 -13.79 2.55
CA SER A 328 0.53 -13.55 3.74
C SER A 328 0.63 -14.80 4.62
N ASN A 329 -0.47 -15.55 4.77
CA ASN A 329 -0.46 -16.83 5.48
C ASN A 329 0.50 -17.83 4.83
N GLU A 330 0.55 -17.91 3.50
CA GLU A 330 1.51 -18.78 2.81
C GLU A 330 2.97 -18.36 3.09
N TYR A 331 3.28 -17.07 3.13
CA TYR A 331 4.60 -16.58 3.51
C TYR A 331 4.95 -16.91 4.97
N ILE A 332 4.03 -16.67 5.91
CA ILE A 332 4.22 -17.00 7.33
C ILE A 332 4.44 -18.51 7.52
N LYS A 333 3.64 -19.37 6.89
CA LYS A 333 3.79 -20.82 6.96
C LYS A 333 5.17 -21.29 6.51
N ASN A 334 5.74 -20.68 5.49
CA ASN A 334 7.01 -21.08 4.89
C ASN A 334 8.23 -20.41 5.51
N ALA A 335 8.05 -19.34 6.31
CA ALA A 335 9.13 -18.69 7.05
C ALA A 335 9.63 -19.59 8.19
N ASP A 336 10.88 -19.38 8.62
CA ASP A 336 11.40 -20.03 9.82
C ASP A 336 10.70 -19.53 11.09
N LEU A 337 10.76 -20.32 12.15
CA LEU A 337 10.08 -20.01 13.41
C LEU A 337 10.63 -18.76 14.06
N GLU A 338 11.95 -18.53 14.00
CA GLU A 338 12.60 -17.37 14.59
C GLU A 338 12.10 -16.08 13.96
N THR A 339 12.00 -16.03 12.64
CA THR A 339 11.43 -14.89 11.89
C THR A 339 10.00 -14.58 12.32
N VAL A 340 9.13 -15.59 12.38
CA VAL A 340 7.71 -15.39 12.76
C VAL A 340 7.59 -15.03 14.25
N PHE A 341 8.40 -15.64 15.11
CA PHE A 341 8.44 -15.30 16.52
C PHE A 341 8.86 -13.84 16.75
N ASN A 342 9.90 -13.38 16.05
CA ASN A 342 10.34 -11.99 16.15
C ASN A 342 9.28 -10.99 15.67
N LEU A 343 8.45 -11.34 14.69
CA LEU A 343 7.29 -10.55 14.27
C LEU A 343 6.18 -10.54 15.33
N ALA A 344 5.89 -11.69 15.95
CA ALA A 344 4.80 -11.86 16.91
C ALA A 344 5.16 -11.35 18.33
N LYS A 345 6.45 -11.35 18.68
CA LYS A 345 6.97 -11.01 20.01
C LYS A 345 6.46 -9.66 20.55
N PRO A 346 6.48 -8.54 19.79
CA PRO A 346 5.97 -7.26 20.28
C PRO A 346 4.49 -7.31 20.69
N PHE A 347 3.67 -8.05 19.95
CA PHE A 347 2.24 -8.19 20.26
C PHE A 347 2.01 -9.04 21.50
N LEU A 348 2.77 -10.12 21.66
CA LEU A 348 2.73 -10.93 22.89
C LEU A 348 3.21 -10.14 24.11
N GLU A 349 4.23 -9.32 23.96
CA GLU A 349 4.77 -8.46 25.03
C GLU A 349 3.73 -7.42 25.45
N GLU A 350 3.12 -6.69 24.50
CA GLU A 350 2.10 -5.69 24.75
C GLU A 350 0.86 -6.31 25.43
N ALA A 351 0.49 -7.53 25.05
CA ALA A 351 -0.61 -8.27 25.63
C ALA A 351 -0.27 -8.93 26.98
N GLY A 352 0.98 -8.84 27.48
CA GLY A 352 1.43 -9.52 28.69
C GLY A 352 1.50 -11.05 28.57
N ARG A 353 1.67 -11.56 27.36
CA ARG A 353 1.67 -13.01 27.03
C ARG A 353 3.06 -13.56 26.65
N LEU A 354 4.09 -12.74 26.78
CA LEU A 354 5.46 -13.18 26.50
C LEU A 354 6.00 -14.02 27.67
N THR A 355 5.75 -15.31 27.61
CA THR A 355 6.18 -16.31 28.61
C THR A 355 7.35 -17.14 28.07
N ASP A 356 7.89 -18.04 28.88
CA ASP A 356 8.89 -19.06 28.46
C ASP A 356 8.37 -20.02 27.37
N LYS A 357 7.06 -20.13 27.22
CA LYS A 357 6.39 -20.93 26.19
C LYS A 357 5.92 -20.14 24.97
N ALA A 358 6.24 -18.85 24.88
CA ALA A 358 5.75 -17.97 23.83
C ALA A 358 6.16 -18.45 22.42
N GLU A 359 7.40 -18.92 22.25
CA GLU A 359 7.86 -19.47 20.96
C GLU A 359 7.05 -20.70 20.54
N LYS A 360 6.70 -21.57 21.50
CA LYS A 360 5.86 -22.76 21.25
C LYS A 360 4.42 -22.37 20.89
N LEU A 361 3.89 -21.29 21.46
CA LEU A 361 2.59 -20.72 21.05
C LEU A 361 2.62 -20.23 19.61
N VAL A 362 3.67 -19.49 19.24
CA VAL A 362 3.83 -19.03 17.86
C VAL A 362 3.99 -20.21 16.90
N GLU A 363 4.80 -21.22 17.23
CA GLU A 363 4.93 -22.45 16.42
C GLU A 363 3.58 -23.12 16.17
N LEU A 364 2.75 -23.20 17.20
CA LEU A 364 1.44 -23.85 17.14
C LEU A 364 0.46 -23.12 16.23
N TYR A 365 0.45 -21.76 16.30
CA TYR A 365 -0.53 -20.95 15.57
C TYR A 365 -0.01 -20.38 14.24
N LYS A 366 1.28 -20.47 13.99
CA LYS A 366 1.90 -20.02 12.72
C LYS A 366 1.11 -20.46 11.47
N PRO A 367 0.59 -21.68 11.35
CA PRO A 367 -0.18 -22.10 10.17
C PRO A 367 -1.52 -21.37 9.98
N GLN A 368 -2.02 -20.68 11.01
CA GLN A 368 -3.31 -20.01 11.00
C GLN A 368 -3.19 -18.49 10.85
N MET A 369 -1.97 -17.95 11.03
CA MET A 369 -1.75 -16.50 11.03
C MET A 369 -1.61 -15.95 9.60
N SER A 370 -2.28 -14.85 9.34
CA SER A 370 -2.05 -13.99 8.16
C SER A 370 -1.24 -12.74 8.52
N SER A 371 -1.30 -12.31 9.77
CA SER A 371 -0.50 -11.23 10.34
C SER A 371 -0.12 -11.57 11.78
N ALA A 372 0.96 -10.96 12.28
CA ALA A 372 1.51 -11.31 13.59
C ALA A 372 0.65 -10.86 14.76
N ASP A 373 -0.17 -9.81 14.60
CA ASP A 373 -1.13 -9.36 15.63
C ASP A 373 -2.20 -10.41 15.94
N GLU A 374 -2.48 -11.32 15.01
CA GLU A 374 -3.45 -12.41 15.20
C GLU A 374 -3.02 -13.41 16.29
N ILE A 375 -1.73 -13.44 16.67
CA ILE A 375 -1.25 -14.30 17.76
C ILE A 375 -1.96 -14.00 19.09
N VAL A 376 -2.37 -12.74 19.30
CA VAL A 376 -3.03 -12.35 20.56
C VAL A 376 -4.40 -13.03 20.67
N PRO A 377 -5.38 -12.83 19.76
CA PRO A 377 -6.67 -13.53 19.87
C PRO A 377 -6.53 -15.06 19.74
N LEU A 378 -5.61 -15.56 18.92
CA LEU A 378 -5.39 -17.01 18.77
C LEU A 378 -4.91 -17.68 20.06
N THR A 379 -4.24 -16.93 20.93
CA THR A 379 -3.73 -17.46 22.20
C THR A 379 -4.65 -17.21 23.40
N ASP A 380 -5.83 -16.61 23.21
CA ASP A 380 -6.77 -16.29 24.27
C ASP A 380 -7.09 -17.48 25.16
N LEU A 381 -7.24 -18.65 24.59
CA LEU A 381 -7.45 -19.92 25.31
C LEU A 381 -6.48 -20.13 26.49
N PHE A 382 -5.24 -19.70 26.37
CA PHE A 382 -4.20 -19.96 27.38
C PHE A 382 -4.13 -18.89 28.48
N PHE A 383 -4.67 -17.70 28.23
CA PHE A 383 -4.50 -16.51 29.07
C PHE A 383 -5.81 -15.99 29.65
N SER A 384 -6.94 -16.30 29.03
CA SER A 384 -8.27 -15.92 29.51
C SER A 384 -8.79 -16.88 30.60
N ASP A 385 -9.84 -16.44 31.27
CA ASP A 385 -10.59 -17.29 32.18
C ASP A 385 -11.27 -18.43 31.39
N PHE A 386 -11.54 -19.54 32.08
CA PHE A 386 -12.23 -20.67 31.48
C PHE A 386 -13.61 -20.21 30.95
N PRO A 387 -13.93 -20.44 29.66
CA PRO A 387 -15.16 -19.94 29.05
C PRO A 387 -16.41 -20.64 29.62
N GLU A 388 -17.56 -19.98 29.54
CA GLU A 388 -18.86 -20.64 29.79
C GLU A 388 -19.12 -21.62 28.61
N LEU A 389 -19.50 -22.84 28.98
CA LEU A 389 -19.80 -23.87 27.98
C LEU A 389 -21.08 -23.55 27.22
N THR A 390 -21.05 -23.72 25.93
CA THR A 390 -22.24 -23.73 25.07
C THR A 390 -23.15 -24.89 25.36
N ASP A 391 -24.38 -24.86 24.86
CA ASP A 391 -25.33 -25.96 25.06
C ASP A 391 -24.83 -27.27 24.42
N GLU A 392 -24.13 -27.22 23.30
CA GLU A 392 -23.54 -28.38 22.64
C GLU A 392 -22.40 -29.01 23.48
N GLU A 393 -21.54 -28.18 24.06
CA GLU A 393 -20.49 -28.63 24.98
C GLU A 393 -21.06 -29.23 26.26
N LYS A 394 -22.10 -28.63 26.83
CA LYS A 394 -22.82 -29.19 27.99
C LYS A 394 -23.43 -30.56 27.67
N GLU A 395 -24.00 -30.74 26.46
CA GLU A 395 -24.54 -32.04 26.03
C GLU A 395 -23.46 -33.12 25.98
N VAL A 396 -22.29 -32.78 25.43
CA VAL A 396 -21.12 -33.72 25.41
C VAL A 396 -20.70 -34.05 26.85
N MET A 397 -20.61 -33.04 27.72
CA MET A 397 -20.14 -33.20 29.08
C MET A 397 -21.15 -33.95 30.00
N ALA A 398 -22.44 -34.01 29.64
CA ALA A 398 -23.44 -34.81 30.31
C ALA A 398 -23.33 -36.30 30.03
N GLY A 399 -22.37 -36.74 29.21
CA GLY A 399 -22.19 -38.16 28.88
C GLY A 399 -21.78 -39.03 30.07
N GLU A 400 -22.40 -40.18 30.25
CA GLU A 400 -22.17 -41.10 31.38
C GLU A 400 -20.70 -41.50 31.58
N THR A 401 -19.92 -41.51 30.52
CA THR A 401 -18.50 -41.91 30.54
C THR A 401 -17.55 -40.78 30.90
N VAL A 402 -18.01 -39.53 30.91
CA VAL A 402 -17.19 -38.33 31.11
C VAL A 402 -16.46 -38.32 32.46
N PRO A 403 -17.13 -38.59 33.62
CA PRO A 403 -16.42 -38.61 34.91
C PRO A 403 -15.32 -39.68 34.96
N THR A 404 -15.51 -40.83 34.31
CA THR A 404 -14.51 -41.90 34.26
C THR A 404 -13.29 -41.47 33.49
N VAL A 405 -13.48 -40.85 32.31
CA VAL A 405 -12.38 -40.36 31.45
C VAL A 405 -11.59 -39.28 32.16
N LEU A 406 -12.27 -38.27 32.74
CA LEU A 406 -11.62 -37.14 33.35
C LEU A 406 -10.87 -37.50 34.64
N ASN A 407 -11.41 -38.37 35.50
CA ASN A 407 -10.69 -38.86 36.68
C ASN A 407 -9.44 -39.64 36.30
N ALA A 408 -9.53 -40.58 35.32
CA ALA A 408 -8.40 -41.34 34.86
C ALA A 408 -7.29 -40.43 34.24
N LEU A 409 -7.67 -39.39 33.45
CA LEU A 409 -6.71 -38.46 32.93
C LEU A 409 -6.05 -37.63 34.03
N LYS A 410 -6.83 -37.12 34.99
CA LYS A 410 -6.30 -36.37 36.11
C LYS A 410 -5.22 -37.14 36.85
N GLU A 411 -5.47 -38.41 37.23
CA GLU A 411 -4.50 -39.26 37.91
C GLU A 411 -3.22 -39.46 37.10
N LYS A 412 -3.31 -39.57 35.76
CA LYS A 412 -2.13 -39.71 34.89
C LYS A 412 -1.32 -38.38 34.87
N LEU A 413 -1.98 -37.24 34.77
CA LEU A 413 -1.31 -35.92 34.75
C LEU A 413 -0.67 -35.61 36.11
N GLU A 414 -1.30 -35.96 37.23
CA GLU A 414 -0.77 -35.78 38.56
C GLU A 414 0.50 -36.62 38.80
N ALA A 415 0.59 -37.81 38.17
CA ALA A 415 1.72 -38.72 38.29
C ALA A 415 2.92 -38.25 37.44
N MET A 416 2.77 -37.32 36.50
CA MET A 416 3.87 -36.83 35.68
C MET A 416 4.76 -35.88 36.45
N THR A 417 6.08 -35.93 36.22
CA THR A 417 7.02 -34.93 36.68
C THR A 417 7.00 -33.73 35.77
N ASP A 418 7.54 -32.57 36.21
CA ASP A 418 7.63 -31.37 35.37
C ASP A 418 8.52 -31.57 34.13
N GLU A 419 9.59 -32.43 34.27
CA GLU A 419 10.47 -32.80 33.16
C GLU A 419 9.75 -33.64 32.13
N ASP A 420 8.90 -34.59 32.58
CA ASP A 420 8.13 -35.47 31.71
C ASP A 420 6.91 -34.77 31.07
N PHE A 421 6.47 -33.63 31.59
CA PHE A 421 5.28 -32.94 31.12
C PHE A 421 5.55 -32.22 29.78
N GLN A 422 5.68 -33.05 28.73
CA GLN A 422 5.90 -32.66 27.34
C GLN A 422 4.83 -33.23 26.42
N PRO A 423 4.48 -32.61 25.28
CA PRO A 423 3.46 -33.10 24.37
C PRO A 423 3.60 -34.58 24.00
N ASP A 424 4.83 -34.99 23.71
CA ASP A 424 5.15 -36.39 23.31
C ASP A 424 4.91 -37.41 24.43
N ASN A 425 4.96 -36.98 25.68
CA ASN A 425 4.66 -37.84 26.84
C ASN A 425 3.19 -37.71 27.30
N ILE A 426 2.53 -36.60 27.06
CA ILE A 426 1.11 -36.40 27.39
C ILE A 426 0.21 -37.26 26.50
N PHE A 427 0.52 -37.39 25.20
CA PHE A 427 -0.29 -38.21 24.31
C PHE A 427 -0.33 -39.68 24.72
N PRO A 428 0.79 -40.35 25.12
CA PRO A 428 0.76 -41.70 25.73
C PRO A 428 -0.14 -41.80 26.97
N GLN A 429 -0.24 -40.75 27.81
CA GLN A 429 -1.14 -40.78 28.99
C GLN A 429 -2.61 -40.80 28.56
N ILE A 430 -2.99 -40.04 27.55
CA ILE A 430 -4.35 -40.08 26.99
C ILE A 430 -4.63 -41.46 26.42
N LYS A 431 -3.65 -42.10 25.76
CA LYS A 431 -3.78 -43.47 25.26
C LYS A 431 -3.87 -44.49 26.40
N ALA A 432 -3.19 -44.27 27.52
CA ALA A 432 -3.31 -45.11 28.71
C ALA A 432 -4.73 -45.02 29.30
N VAL A 433 -5.35 -43.85 29.34
CA VAL A 433 -6.77 -43.68 29.72
C VAL A 433 -7.68 -44.48 28.79
N GLN A 434 -7.44 -44.43 27.48
CA GLN A 434 -8.20 -45.24 26.52
C GLN A 434 -8.11 -46.76 26.82
N LYS A 435 -6.90 -47.22 27.13
CA LYS A 435 -6.65 -48.66 27.42
C LYS A 435 -7.29 -49.08 28.75
N GLU A 436 -7.22 -48.24 29.75
CA GLU A 436 -7.74 -48.50 31.10
C GLU A 436 -9.27 -48.49 31.16
N THR A 437 -9.88 -47.51 30.53
CA THR A 437 -11.33 -47.29 30.57
C THR A 437 -12.09 -48.04 29.47
N GLY A 438 -11.41 -48.44 28.40
CA GLY A 438 -12.04 -48.98 27.19
C GLY A 438 -12.75 -47.94 26.33
N ILE A 439 -12.80 -46.65 26.76
CA ILE A 439 -13.47 -45.54 26.08
C ILE A 439 -12.53 -45.01 24.97
N LYS A 440 -13.05 -44.79 23.78
CA LYS A 440 -12.26 -44.38 22.60
C LYS A 440 -12.99 -43.41 21.71
N GLY A 441 -12.24 -42.83 20.75
CA GLY A 441 -12.78 -41.95 19.73
C GLY A 441 -13.36 -40.65 20.33
N LYS A 442 -14.50 -40.16 19.82
CA LYS A 442 -15.12 -38.92 20.25
C LYS A 442 -15.40 -38.88 21.75
N ASN A 443 -15.84 -40.01 22.34
CA ASN A 443 -16.18 -40.10 23.77
C ASN A 443 -14.95 -40.06 24.69
N LEU A 444 -13.73 -40.21 24.17
CA LEU A 444 -12.49 -40.01 24.92
C LEU A 444 -11.97 -38.60 24.73
N PHE A 445 -11.73 -38.18 23.46
CA PHE A 445 -10.99 -36.97 23.19
C PHE A 445 -11.81 -35.70 23.38
N MET A 446 -13.12 -35.72 23.11
CA MET A 446 -13.95 -34.54 23.20
C MET A 446 -14.18 -34.06 24.64
N PRO A 447 -14.56 -34.95 25.60
CA PRO A 447 -14.64 -34.57 26.99
C PRO A 447 -13.34 -34.01 27.58
N ILE A 448 -12.20 -34.64 27.21
CA ILE A 448 -10.88 -34.13 27.65
C ILE A 448 -10.67 -32.73 27.11
N ARG A 449 -10.92 -32.51 25.83
CA ARG A 449 -10.73 -31.21 25.20
C ARG A 449 -11.59 -30.14 25.89
N ILE A 450 -12.88 -30.37 26.03
CA ILE A 450 -13.80 -29.44 26.66
C ILE A 450 -13.39 -29.18 28.13
N ALA A 451 -13.04 -30.21 28.86
CA ALA A 451 -12.65 -30.06 30.27
C ALA A 451 -11.36 -29.23 30.44
N VAL A 452 -10.43 -29.32 29.49
CA VAL A 452 -9.15 -28.62 29.55
C VAL A 452 -9.25 -27.19 28.99
N SER A 453 -9.97 -27.01 27.87
CA SER A 453 -9.98 -25.75 27.11
C SER A 453 -11.32 -25.01 27.09
N GLY A 454 -12.41 -25.68 27.46
CA GLY A 454 -13.75 -25.12 27.31
C GLY A 454 -14.28 -25.11 25.88
N GLU A 455 -13.59 -25.74 24.93
CA GLU A 455 -13.91 -25.68 23.50
C GLU A 455 -13.91 -27.07 22.86
N MET A 456 -14.75 -27.27 21.85
CA MET A 456 -14.79 -28.51 21.06
C MET A 456 -13.71 -28.58 19.99
N HIS A 457 -13.20 -27.43 19.57
CA HIS A 457 -12.21 -27.26 18.50
C HIS A 457 -10.96 -26.54 19.03
N GLY A 458 -9.84 -26.68 18.34
CA GLY A 458 -8.60 -26.01 18.74
C GLY A 458 -7.37 -26.82 18.35
N PRO A 459 -6.18 -26.41 18.82
CA PRO A 459 -4.91 -27.09 18.54
C PRO A 459 -4.91 -28.55 19.00
N GLU A 460 -3.89 -29.31 18.62
CA GLU A 460 -3.72 -30.68 19.08
C GLU A 460 -3.76 -30.76 20.62
N LEU A 461 -4.54 -31.70 21.13
CA LEU A 461 -4.83 -31.80 22.55
C LEU A 461 -3.59 -31.93 23.46
N PRO A 462 -2.55 -32.72 23.12
CA PRO A 462 -1.30 -32.76 23.91
C PRO A 462 -0.60 -31.42 24.01
N ASN A 463 -0.55 -30.66 22.90
CA ASN A 463 0.02 -29.30 22.87
C ASN A 463 -0.81 -28.33 23.73
N THR A 464 -2.13 -28.41 23.67
CA THR A 464 -3.05 -27.59 24.49
C THR A 464 -2.79 -27.84 25.97
N ILE A 465 -2.75 -29.11 26.41
CA ILE A 465 -2.49 -29.46 27.81
C ILE A 465 -1.09 -28.98 28.26
N TYR A 466 -0.07 -29.17 27.43
CA TYR A 466 1.29 -28.72 27.71
C TYR A 466 1.38 -27.19 27.89
N LEU A 467 0.76 -26.44 26.97
CA LEU A 467 0.80 -24.97 26.98
C LEU A 467 0.01 -24.38 28.14
N LEU A 468 -1.14 -24.95 28.50
CA LEU A 468 -1.86 -24.59 29.70
C LEU A 468 -1.05 -24.83 30.97
N GLY A 469 -0.21 -25.84 30.95
CA GLY A 469 0.56 -26.29 32.10
C GLY A 469 -0.19 -27.32 32.95
N ARG A 470 0.59 -28.14 33.69
CA ARG A 470 0.07 -29.30 34.45
C ARG A 470 -0.97 -28.86 35.50
N GLU A 471 -0.64 -27.89 36.34
CA GLU A 471 -1.48 -27.42 37.42
C GLU A 471 -2.80 -26.86 36.90
N LYS A 472 -2.77 -25.97 35.90
CA LYS A 472 -3.96 -25.35 35.32
C LYS A 472 -4.85 -26.39 34.63
N SER A 473 -4.25 -27.36 33.91
CA SER A 473 -5.01 -28.45 33.28
C SER A 473 -5.74 -29.33 34.30
N ILE A 474 -5.07 -29.69 35.40
CA ILE A 474 -5.66 -30.47 36.49
C ILE A 474 -6.80 -29.67 37.16
N GLN A 475 -6.58 -28.39 37.44
CA GLN A 475 -7.58 -27.50 38.03
C GLN A 475 -8.84 -27.37 37.15
N HIS A 476 -8.67 -27.23 35.85
CA HIS A 476 -9.80 -27.18 34.90
C HIS A 476 -10.57 -28.48 34.90
N ILE A 477 -9.88 -29.64 34.88
CA ILE A 477 -10.53 -30.95 34.98
C ILE A 477 -11.29 -31.11 36.28
N GLU A 478 -10.72 -30.69 37.43
CA GLU A 478 -11.38 -30.77 38.73
C GLU A 478 -12.62 -29.86 38.82
N ASN A 479 -12.52 -28.63 38.30
CA ASN A 479 -13.66 -27.72 38.26
C ASN A 479 -14.79 -28.30 37.41
N MET A 480 -14.45 -28.89 36.28
CA MET A 480 -15.40 -29.58 35.40
C MET A 480 -16.08 -30.75 36.13
N LEU A 481 -15.29 -31.61 36.78
CA LEU A 481 -15.84 -32.75 37.55
C LEU A 481 -16.78 -32.33 38.68
N ARG A 482 -16.57 -31.15 39.27
CA ARG A 482 -17.47 -30.59 40.30
C ARG A 482 -18.79 -30.03 39.76
N SER A 483 -18.80 -29.67 38.46
CA SER A 483 -19.97 -29.10 37.78
C SER A 483 -20.88 -30.16 37.13
N LEU A 484 -20.37 -31.40 36.96
CA LEU A 484 -21.11 -32.56 36.46
C LEU A 484 -21.96 -33.18 37.56
#